data_576f8c3650312a51f4ee6a78d1815542
#
_entry.id   576f8c3650312a51f4ee6a78d1815542
#
_cell.length_a   1.000
_cell.length_b   1.000
_cell.length_c   1.000
_cell.angle_alpha   90.00
_cell.angle_beta   90.00
_cell.angle_gamma   90.00
#
_symmetry.space_group_name_H-M   'P 1'
#
loop_
_entity.id
_entity.type
_entity.pdbx_description
1 polymer ?
#
loop_
_entity_poly.entity_id
_entity_poly.type
_entity_poly.pdbx_seq_one_letter_code
_entity_poly.pdbx_strand_id
1 'polypeptide(L)'
;MAGRGKLSPEVMDTLQNVYLLNADDQFEPAVNPLNRYSTIGKGLSWQQVGPAYGFAKTMATKKHPVGLIVNARGGSSIRSWVKNAKQSGGYYDEAIRRAKEAMKYGTLKAIIWHQGEADCHHPEAYKEKIIQLMTDLRNDLGMPDLPVVVGQIAQWNWTKKPYIPEGTKPFNDMIKEISTFLPHSACVSPKDLLR
;
A
#
# COMPACT_ATOMS: atom_id res chain seq x y z
N MET A 1 2.07 2.50 3.30
CA MET A 1 0.73 3.14 3.27
C MET A 1 0.10 3.31 4.65
N ALA A 2 0.89 3.52 5.69
CA ALA A 2 0.39 3.65 7.07
C ALA A 2 -0.51 4.90 7.32
N GLY A 3 -0.63 5.79 6.35
CA GLY A 3 -1.46 7.00 6.41
C GLY A 3 -0.92 8.03 7.40
N ARG A 4 -0.74 9.25 6.94
CA ARG A 4 -0.29 10.39 7.76
C ARG A 4 -1.08 11.67 7.47
N GLY A 5 -2.02 11.61 6.52
CA GLY A 5 -2.90 12.72 6.22
C GLY A 5 -3.84 13.00 7.39
N LYS A 6 -4.09 14.27 7.68
CA LYS A 6 -4.93 14.69 8.81
C LYS A 6 -6.35 14.12 8.68
N LEU A 7 -6.87 13.56 9.76
CA LEU A 7 -8.29 13.23 9.90
C LEU A 7 -9.06 14.52 10.16
N SER A 8 -9.70 15.03 9.14
CA SER A 8 -10.61 16.19 9.22
C SER A 8 -12.05 15.75 9.03
N PRO A 9 -13.06 16.53 9.44
CA PRO A 9 -14.47 16.17 9.27
C PRO A 9 -14.81 15.70 7.85
N GLU A 10 -14.24 16.34 6.82
CA GLU A 10 -14.53 16.06 5.40
C GLU A 10 -14.10 14.67 4.93
N VAL A 11 -13.22 14.00 5.69
CA VAL A 11 -12.72 12.66 5.36
C VAL A 11 -13.21 11.57 6.32
N MET A 12 -14.09 11.91 7.27
CA MET A 12 -14.60 10.98 8.28
C MET A 12 -15.93 10.34 7.89
N ASP A 13 -16.57 10.81 6.83
CA ASP A 13 -17.82 10.20 6.34
C ASP A 13 -17.58 8.78 5.81
N THR A 14 -18.64 7.98 5.91
CA THR A 14 -18.67 6.65 5.31
C THR A 14 -18.52 6.74 3.80
N LEU A 15 -17.54 6.07 3.26
CA LEU A 15 -17.31 6.02 1.81
C LEU A 15 -18.41 5.25 1.09
N GLN A 16 -19.00 5.85 0.10
CA GLN A 16 -20.08 5.23 -0.68
C GLN A 16 -19.55 4.08 -1.54
N ASN A 17 -20.20 2.91 -1.44
CA ASN A 17 -19.82 1.68 -2.15
C ASN A 17 -18.39 1.20 -1.90
N VAL A 18 -17.81 1.55 -0.76
CA VAL A 18 -16.49 1.08 -0.30
C VAL A 18 -16.64 0.29 0.98
N TYR A 19 -15.97 -0.85 1.03
CA TYR A 19 -15.97 -1.75 2.18
C TYR A 19 -14.55 -2.00 2.65
N LEU A 20 -14.38 -2.15 3.95
CA LEU A 20 -13.08 -2.42 4.59
C LEU A 20 -13.12 -3.79 5.26
N LEU A 21 -12.15 -4.65 4.97
CA LEU A 21 -11.98 -5.91 5.67
C LEU A 21 -11.57 -5.63 7.13
N ASN A 22 -12.40 -6.04 8.08
CA ASN A 22 -12.20 -5.81 9.51
C ASN A 22 -11.31 -6.87 10.18
N ALA A 23 -11.23 -6.86 11.51
CA ALA A 23 -10.40 -7.80 12.28
C ALA A 23 -10.98 -9.23 12.30
N ASP A 24 -12.28 -9.37 12.08
CA ASP A 24 -13.01 -10.65 12.04
C ASP A 24 -13.12 -11.21 10.61
N ASP A 25 -12.32 -10.68 9.69
CA ASP A 25 -12.30 -11.04 8.28
C ASP A 25 -13.65 -10.85 7.56
N GLN A 26 -14.45 -9.90 8.03
CA GLN A 26 -15.73 -9.50 7.43
C GLN A 26 -15.58 -8.11 6.78
N PHE A 27 -16.32 -7.86 5.71
CA PHE A 27 -16.39 -6.54 5.11
C PHE A 27 -17.43 -5.66 5.80
N GLU A 28 -17.01 -4.47 6.20
CA GLU A 28 -17.88 -3.44 6.79
C GLU A 28 -17.81 -2.14 5.96
N PRO A 29 -18.80 -1.23 6.06
CA PRO A 29 -18.72 0.09 5.42
C PRO A 29 -17.44 0.83 5.81
N ALA A 30 -16.71 1.33 4.81
CA ALA A 30 -15.40 1.92 5.02
C ALA A 30 -15.46 3.35 5.57
N VAL A 31 -14.80 3.57 6.71
CA VAL A 31 -14.61 4.88 7.35
C VAL A 31 -13.14 5.03 7.73
N ASN A 32 -12.57 6.24 7.60
CA ASN A 32 -11.20 6.50 8.06
C ASN A 32 -11.05 6.34 9.60
N PRO A 33 -9.85 5.93 10.03
CA PRO A 33 -8.67 5.52 9.28
C PRO A 33 -8.84 4.12 8.67
N LEU A 34 -8.63 3.98 7.36
CA LEU A 34 -8.80 2.71 6.64
C LEU A 34 -7.79 1.61 7.01
N ASN A 35 -6.71 1.97 7.70
CA ASN A 35 -5.69 1.03 8.17
C ASN A 35 -5.89 0.60 9.65
N ARG A 36 -7.09 0.83 10.21
CA ARG A 36 -7.40 0.53 11.62
C ARG A 36 -7.27 -0.95 11.97
N TYR A 37 -7.53 -1.83 11.04
CA TYR A 37 -7.47 -3.28 11.20
C TYR A 37 -6.17 -3.89 10.68
N SER A 38 -5.19 -3.06 10.33
CA SER A 38 -3.85 -3.56 10.03
C SER A 38 -3.22 -4.07 11.33
N THR A 39 -3.14 -5.39 11.48
CA THR A 39 -2.59 -6.07 12.67
C THR A 39 -1.12 -5.72 12.91
N ILE A 40 -0.46 -5.20 11.89
CA ILE A 40 0.92 -4.71 11.90
C ILE A 40 1.01 -3.22 12.25
N GLY A 41 -0.09 -2.58 12.61
CA GLY A 41 -0.16 -1.19 13.07
C GLY A 41 0.12 -1.03 14.57
N LYS A 42 0.51 0.16 14.98
CA LYS A 42 0.57 0.56 16.39
C LYS A 42 -0.62 1.45 16.69
N GLY A 43 -1.65 0.94 17.32
CA GLY A 43 -2.79 1.69 17.80
C GLY A 43 -3.37 2.77 16.86
N LEU A 44 -4.60 3.18 17.08
CA LEU A 44 -5.30 4.15 16.22
C LEU A 44 -4.70 5.55 16.22
N SER A 45 -3.91 5.91 17.23
CA SER A 45 -3.26 7.24 17.34
C SER A 45 -2.23 7.52 16.21
N TRP A 46 -1.73 6.49 15.55
CA TRP A 46 -0.75 6.59 14.48
C TRP A 46 -1.35 6.37 13.09
N GLN A 47 -2.61 5.96 13.04
CA GLN A 47 -3.29 5.63 11.81
C GLN A 47 -4.18 6.81 11.41
N GLN A 48 -3.95 7.33 10.21
CA GLN A 48 -4.61 8.50 9.67
C GLN A 48 -5.01 8.26 8.20
N VAL A 49 -5.34 9.31 7.46
CA VAL A 49 -5.70 9.18 6.05
C VAL A 49 -4.50 8.71 5.24
N GLY A 50 -4.72 7.66 4.46
CA GLY A 50 -3.73 7.07 3.55
C GLY A 50 -4.22 7.05 2.10
N PRO A 51 -3.37 6.62 1.14
CA PRO A 51 -3.69 6.60 -0.28
C PRO A 51 -4.93 5.77 -0.64
N ALA A 52 -5.25 4.76 0.18
CA ALA A 52 -6.44 3.93 -0.02
C ALA A 52 -7.74 4.73 -0.03
N TYR A 53 -7.80 5.85 0.70
CA TYR A 53 -8.98 6.73 0.72
C TYR A 53 -9.27 7.34 -0.65
N GLY A 54 -8.29 8.05 -1.21
CA GLY A 54 -8.45 8.69 -2.54
C GLY A 54 -8.70 7.66 -3.64
N PHE A 55 -7.95 6.55 -3.62
CA PHE A 55 -8.15 5.45 -4.57
C PHE A 55 -9.59 4.93 -4.52
N ALA A 56 -10.06 4.52 -3.35
CA ALA A 56 -11.38 3.91 -3.22
C ALA A 56 -12.50 4.89 -3.56
N LYS A 57 -12.40 6.14 -3.11
CA LYS A 57 -13.37 7.21 -3.43
C LYS A 57 -13.49 7.44 -4.94
N THR A 58 -12.39 7.31 -5.69
CA THR A 58 -12.38 7.50 -7.14
C THR A 58 -12.87 6.27 -7.90
N MET A 59 -12.54 5.07 -7.42
CA MET A 59 -12.80 3.83 -8.15
C MET A 59 -14.16 3.22 -7.85
N ALA A 60 -14.72 3.47 -6.66
CA ALA A 60 -15.98 2.85 -6.26
C ALA A 60 -17.18 3.49 -6.94
N THR A 61 -18.06 2.64 -7.46
CA THR A 61 -19.36 3.04 -7.98
C THR A 61 -20.43 2.09 -7.47
N LYS A 62 -21.71 2.45 -7.57
CA LYS A 62 -22.83 1.56 -7.23
C LYS A 62 -22.77 0.23 -7.99
N LYS A 63 -22.28 0.26 -9.21
CA LYS A 63 -22.16 -0.92 -10.09
C LYS A 63 -20.91 -1.76 -9.79
N HIS A 64 -19.86 -1.10 -9.29
CA HIS A 64 -18.57 -1.71 -8.98
C HIS A 64 -18.14 -1.26 -7.57
N PRO A 65 -18.66 -1.88 -6.53
CA PRO A 65 -18.20 -1.60 -5.16
C PRO A 65 -16.75 -2.06 -4.98
N VAL A 66 -16.03 -1.39 -4.09
CA VAL A 66 -14.61 -1.67 -3.82
C VAL A 66 -14.45 -2.22 -2.40
N GLY A 67 -13.87 -3.41 -2.29
CA GLY A 67 -13.38 -3.97 -1.04
C GLY A 67 -11.90 -3.64 -0.82
N LEU A 68 -11.57 -3.10 0.33
CA LEU A 68 -10.20 -2.76 0.73
C LEU A 68 -9.64 -3.76 1.73
N ILE A 69 -8.48 -4.29 1.44
CA ILE A 69 -7.67 -5.13 2.34
C ILE A 69 -6.42 -4.33 2.68
N VAL A 70 -6.41 -3.67 3.82
CA VAL A 70 -5.31 -2.77 4.16
C VAL A 70 -4.33 -3.44 5.11
N ASN A 71 -3.10 -3.65 4.63
CA ASN A 71 -1.96 -4.10 5.41
C ASN A 71 -0.87 -3.02 5.35
N ALA A 72 -0.52 -2.44 6.49
CA ALA A 72 0.39 -1.32 6.51
C ALA A 72 1.19 -1.24 7.82
N ARG A 73 2.49 -0.92 7.68
CA ARG A 73 3.41 -0.67 8.81
C ARG A 73 4.28 0.53 8.51
N GLY A 74 4.10 1.60 9.27
CA GLY A 74 4.95 2.80 9.15
C GLY A 74 6.41 2.50 9.53
N GLY A 75 7.36 3.03 8.75
CA GLY A 75 8.80 2.88 8.99
C GLY A 75 9.37 1.49 8.70
N SER A 76 8.63 0.60 8.04
CA SER A 76 9.14 -0.72 7.66
C SER A 76 9.97 -0.66 6.39
N SER A 77 11.06 -1.43 6.35
CA SER A 77 11.82 -1.75 5.14
C SER A 77 11.11 -2.83 4.32
N ILE A 78 11.30 -2.83 3.00
CA ILE A 78 10.78 -3.88 2.11
C ILE A 78 11.28 -5.28 2.53
N ARG A 79 12.45 -5.36 3.14
CA ARG A 79 13.02 -6.62 3.65
C ARG A 79 12.13 -7.32 4.68
N SER A 80 11.28 -6.57 5.37
CA SER A 80 10.32 -7.13 6.34
C SER A 80 9.05 -7.66 5.68
N TRP A 81 8.84 -7.37 4.40
CA TRP A 81 7.64 -7.72 3.65
C TRP A 81 7.83 -8.93 2.71
N VAL A 82 9.08 -9.33 2.45
CA VAL A 82 9.34 -10.51 1.61
C VAL A 82 8.98 -11.80 2.33
N LYS A 83 8.61 -12.82 1.58
CA LYS A 83 8.29 -14.16 2.07
C LYS A 83 9.48 -14.71 2.89
N ASN A 84 9.19 -15.34 4.03
CA ASN A 84 10.19 -15.91 4.96
C ASN A 84 11.22 -14.90 5.50
N ALA A 85 10.88 -13.63 5.58
CA ALA A 85 11.78 -12.62 6.14
C ALA A 85 12.13 -12.93 7.61
N LYS A 86 13.42 -13.05 7.93
CA LYS A 86 13.92 -13.41 9.26
C LYS A 86 13.53 -12.44 10.39
N GLN A 87 13.27 -11.18 10.04
CA GLN A 87 12.87 -10.09 10.95
C GLN A 87 11.50 -9.52 10.54
N SER A 88 10.65 -10.37 10.03
CA SER A 88 9.30 -10.00 9.66
C SER A 88 8.41 -10.07 10.91
N GLY A 89 7.56 -9.10 11.09
CA GLY A 89 6.44 -9.20 12.03
C GLY A 89 5.29 -10.03 11.46
N GLY A 90 5.57 -10.98 10.55
CA GLY A 90 4.56 -11.76 9.84
C GLY A 90 3.82 -10.98 8.75
N TYR A 91 4.42 -9.90 8.24
CA TYR A 91 3.71 -8.97 7.34
C TYR A 91 3.28 -9.61 6.02
N TYR A 92 4.15 -10.44 5.44
CA TYR A 92 3.84 -11.19 4.24
C TYR A 92 2.71 -12.19 4.48
N ASP A 93 2.86 -13.03 5.49
CA ASP A 93 1.92 -14.11 5.79
C ASP A 93 0.54 -13.55 6.14
N GLU A 94 0.50 -12.46 6.91
CA GLU A 94 -0.76 -11.78 7.24
C GLU A 94 -1.41 -11.14 6.01
N ALA A 95 -0.63 -10.54 5.10
CA ALA A 95 -1.16 -10.00 3.85
C ALA A 95 -1.79 -11.10 2.99
N ILE A 96 -1.14 -12.25 2.86
CA ILE A 96 -1.66 -13.43 2.15
C ILE A 96 -2.91 -13.96 2.83
N ARG A 97 -2.89 -14.14 4.16
CA ARG A 97 -4.03 -14.65 4.93
C ARG A 97 -5.27 -13.78 4.70
N ARG A 98 -5.14 -12.48 4.92
CA ARG A 98 -6.24 -11.51 4.77
C ARG A 98 -6.74 -11.44 3.32
N ALA A 99 -5.83 -11.49 2.34
CA ALA A 99 -6.23 -11.52 0.94
C ALA A 99 -7.05 -12.79 0.60
N LYS A 100 -6.63 -13.96 1.06
CA LYS A 100 -7.36 -15.21 0.86
C LYS A 100 -8.73 -15.20 1.53
N GLU A 101 -8.84 -14.65 2.74
CA GLU A 101 -10.15 -14.48 3.39
C GLU A 101 -11.06 -13.54 2.59
N ALA A 102 -10.54 -12.39 2.15
CA ALA A 102 -11.30 -11.45 1.34
C ALA A 102 -11.75 -12.02 -0.02
N MET A 103 -10.96 -12.91 -0.62
CA MET A 103 -11.31 -13.57 -1.89
C MET A 103 -12.56 -14.46 -1.80
N LYS A 104 -13.01 -14.82 -0.59
CA LYS A 104 -14.29 -15.50 -0.39
C LYS A 104 -15.50 -14.61 -0.70
N TYR A 105 -15.33 -13.30 -0.68
CA TYR A 105 -16.39 -12.31 -0.91
C TYR A 105 -16.35 -11.70 -2.31
N GLY A 106 -15.24 -11.82 -3.03
CA GLY A 106 -15.10 -11.20 -4.33
C GLY A 106 -13.77 -11.49 -5.00
N THR A 107 -13.49 -10.79 -6.09
CA THR A 107 -12.28 -10.98 -6.87
C THR A 107 -11.23 -9.93 -6.53
N LEU A 108 -10.02 -10.34 -6.17
CA LEU A 108 -8.88 -9.45 -6.02
C LEU A 108 -8.53 -8.81 -7.38
N LYS A 109 -8.44 -7.49 -7.44
CA LYS A 109 -8.28 -6.74 -8.70
C LYS A 109 -6.90 -6.12 -8.88
N ALA A 110 -6.25 -5.72 -7.80
CA ALA A 110 -4.92 -5.14 -7.86
C ALA A 110 -4.25 -5.10 -6.48
N ILE A 111 -2.93 -4.96 -6.50
CA ILE A 111 -2.11 -4.58 -5.35
C ILE A 111 -1.74 -3.11 -5.50
N ILE A 112 -1.98 -2.32 -4.46
CA ILE A 112 -1.46 -0.95 -4.37
C ILE A 112 -0.31 -0.96 -3.38
N TRP A 113 0.88 -0.62 -3.85
CA TRP A 113 2.10 -0.62 -3.05
C TRP A 113 2.68 0.79 -2.94
N HIS A 114 2.88 1.26 -1.73
CA HIS A 114 3.56 2.53 -1.46
C HIS A 114 4.48 2.37 -0.26
N GLN A 115 5.76 2.26 -0.51
CA GLN A 115 6.83 2.11 0.47
C GLN A 115 8.16 2.43 -0.21
N GLY A 116 9.16 2.86 0.54
CA GLY A 116 10.49 3.14 0.00
C GLY A 116 11.33 4.07 0.86
N GLU A 117 10.72 4.83 1.75
CA GLU A 117 11.40 5.85 2.57
C GLU A 117 12.53 5.24 3.43
N ALA A 118 12.36 4.01 3.89
CA ALA A 118 13.38 3.28 4.66
C ALA A 118 14.48 2.66 3.79
N ASP A 119 14.29 2.61 2.47
CA ASP A 119 15.14 1.83 1.55
C ASP A 119 15.70 2.66 0.38
N CYS A 120 15.33 3.95 0.26
CA CYS A 120 15.63 4.77 -0.92
C CYS A 120 17.12 4.99 -1.21
N HIS A 121 17.99 4.75 -0.24
CA HIS A 121 19.44 4.81 -0.41
C HIS A 121 20.03 3.61 -1.15
N HIS A 122 19.25 2.55 -1.39
CA HIS A 122 19.70 1.32 -2.04
C HIS A 122 18.69 0.88 -3.12
N PRO A 123 18.50 1.66 -4.20
CA PRO A 123 17.44 1.41 -5.19
C PRO A 123 17.60 0.06 -5.91
N GLU A 124 18.82 -0.39 -6.22
CA GLU A 124 19.04 -1.69 -6.88
C GLU A 124 18.63 -2.86 -5.98
N ALA A 125 19.04 -2.84 -4.72
CA ALA A 125 18.63 -3.87 -3.75
C ALA A 125 17.12 -3.85 -3.50
N TYR A 126 16.49 -2.69 -3.55
CA TYR A 126 15.04 -2.56 -3.48
C TYR A 126 14.34 -3.14 -4.71
N LYS A 127 14.88 -2.87 -5.91
CA LYS A 127 14.37 -3.42 -7.17
C LYS A 127 14.28 -4.94 -7.15
N GLU A 128 15.34 -5.61 -6.71
CA GLU A 128 15.33 -7.07 -6.55
C GLU A 128 14.23 -7.53 -5.57
N LYS A 129 14.09 -6.82 -4.45
CA LYS A 129 13.11 -7.17 -3.41
C LYS A 129 11.67 -6.94 -3.82
N ILE A 130 11.38 -5.88 -4.58
CA ILE A 130 10.00 -5.64 -5.04
C ILE A 130 9.59 -6.65 -6.10
N ILE A 131 10.50 -7.05 -7.00
CA ILE A 131 10.26 -8.13 -7.95
C ILE A 131 9.94 -9.43 -7.21
N GLN A 132 10.80 -9.82 -6.25
CA GLN A 132 10.59 -11.03 -5.44
C GLN A 132 9.25 -10.96 -4.70
N LEU A 133 8.97 -9.88 -3.98
CA LEU A 133 7.73 -9.70 -3.21
C LEU A 133 6.47 -9.85 -4.06
N MET A 134 6.42 -9.15 -5.19
CA MET A 134 5.23 -9.18 -6.06
C MET A 134 5.05 -10.51 -6.76
N THR A 135 6.15 -11.16 -7.15
CA THR A 135 6.12 -12.53 -7.71
C THR A 135 5.59 -13.53 -6.68
N ASP A 136 6.11 -13.49 -5.46
CA ASP A 136 5.68 -14.39 -4.39
C ASP A 136 4.21 -14.17 -4.02
N LEU A 137 3.76 -12.90 -3.89
CA LEU A 137 2.35 -12.58 -3.63
C LEU A 137 1.43 -13.12 -4.73
N ARG A 138 1.78 -12.93 -6.00
CA ARG A 138 1.02 -13.43 -7.14
C ARG A 138 0.93 -14.96 -7.14
N ASN A 139 2.05 -15.63 -6.88
CA ASN A 139 2.12 -17.09 -6.83
C ASN A 139 1.25 -17.65 -5.68
N ASP A 140 1.41 -17.12 -4.47
CA ASP A 140 0.69 -17.61 -3.29
C ASP A 140 -0.81 -17.29 -3.33
N LEU A 141 -1.21 -16.27 -4.09
CA LEU A 141 -2.62 -15.93 -4.36
C LEU A 141 -3.20 -16.67 -5.58
N GLY A 142 -2.37 -17.38 -6.36
CA GLY A 142 -2.80 -18.03 -7.58
C GLY A 142 -3.20 -17.07 -8.71
N MET A 143 -2.64 -15.85 -8.71
CA MET A 143 -2.98 -14.77 -9.64
C MET A 143 -1.72 -14.18 -10.29
N PRO A 144 -1.10 -14.89 -11.26
CA PRO A 144 0.19 -14.49 -11.83
C PRO A 144 0.17 -13.12 -12.51
N ASP A 145 -0.96 -12.72 -13.05
CA ASP A 145 -1.13 -11.44 -13.77
C ASP A 145 -1.78 -10.34 -12.93
N LEU A 146 -1.88 -10.52 -11.59
CA LEU A 146 -2.51 -9.53 -10.72
C LEU A 146 -1.82 -8.16 -10.88
N PRO A 147 -2.54 -7.10 -11.28
CA PRO A 147 -1.96 -5.78 -11.47
C PRO A 147 -1.35 -5.21 -10.18
N VAL A 148 -0.24 -4.51 -10.34
CA VAL A 148 0.44 -3.81 -9.23
C VAL A 148 0.59 -2.33 -9.57
N VAL A 149 0.10 -1.47 -8.70
CA VAL A 149 0.31 -0.02 -8.80
C VAL A 149 1.25 0.44 -7.70
N VAL A 150 2.36 1.03 -8.08
CA VAL A 150 3.40 1.48 -7.15
C VAL A 150 3.46 2.99 -7.11
N GLY A 151 3.41 3.58 -5.91
CA GLY A 151 3.60 5.01 -5.72
C GLY A 151 5.07 5.39 -5.54
N GLN A 152 5.53 6.44 -6.22
CA GLN A 152 6.79 7.10 -5.89
C GLN A 152 6.71 7.69 -4.49
N ILE A 153 7.82 7.71 -3.75
CA ILE A 153 7.91 8.34 -2.44
C ILE A 153 8.04 9.86 -2.58
N ALA A 154 7.56 10.58 -1.57
CA ALA A 154 7.64 12.04 -1.55
C ALA A 154 9.09 12.53 -1.50
N GLN A 155 9.36 13.62 -2.21
CA GLN A 155 10.69 14.27 -2.25
C GLN A 155 10.85 15.36 -1.20
N TRP A 156 10.02 15.37 -0.15
CA TRP A 156 10.06 16.37 0.93
C TRP A 156 10.05 15.68 2.29
N ASN A 157 10.64 16.33 3.27
CA ASN A 157 10.79 15.77 4.61
C ASN A 157 9.77 16.36 5.60
N TRP A 158 9.46 15.56 6.61
CA TRP A 158 8.61 15.87 7.77
C TRP A 158 9.18 16.93 8.70
N THR A 159 10.47 17.20 8.64
CA THR A 159 11.11 18.26 9.40
C THR A 159 11.12 19.53 8.57
N LYS A 160 10.77 20.65 9.13
CA LYS A 160 10.64 21.99 8.53
C LYS A 160 11.87 22.52 7.75
N LYS A 161 12.80 21.68 7.38
CA LYS A 161 13.95 21.97 6.53
C LYS A 161 13.78 21.23 5.22
N PRO A 162 14.16 21.83 4.07
CA PRO A 162 14.11 21.16 2.76
C PRO A 162 15.19 20.06 2.71
N TYR A 163 14.99 18.98 3.43
CA TYR A 163 15.86 17.82 3.34
C TYR A 163 15.20 16.82 2.38
N ILE A 164 15.71 16.78 1.18
CA ILE A 164 15.43 15.69 0.24
C ILE A 164 16.40 14.58 0.61
N PRO A 165 15.97 13.42 1.10
CA PRO A 165 16.89 12.33 1.40
C PRO A 165 17.73 12.04 0.17
N GLU A 166 19.04 12.02 0.34
CA GLU A 166 19.95 11.53 -0.68
C GLU A 166 19.48 10.13 -1.11
N GLY A 167 19.39 9.87 -2.40
CA GLY A 167 18.83 8.62 -2.91
C GLY A 167 17.35 8.67 -3.28
N THR A 168 16.53 9.64 -2.83
CA THR A 168 15.11 9.73 -3.20
C THR A 168 14.91 9.85 -4.71
N LYS A 169 15.73 10.67 -5.38
CA LYS A 169 15.62 10.83 -6.84
C LYS A 169 16.00 9.54 -7.60
N PRO A 170 17.15 8.91 -7.36
CA PRO A 170 17.47 7.63 -8.00
C PRO A 170 16.43 6.55 -7.71
N PHE A 171 15.92 6.48 -6.49
CA PHE A 171 14.86 5.56 -6.12
C PHE A 171 13.58 5.80 -6.92
N ASN A 172 13.11 7.04 -7.01
CA ASN A 172 11.91 7.39 -7.75
C ASN A 172 12.08 7.22 -9.27
N ASP A 173 13.28 7.45 -9.80
CA ASP A 173 13.59 7.17 -11.21
C ASP A 173 13.48 5.66 -11.49
N MET A 174 14.01 4.81 -10.60
CA MET A 174 13.87 3.36 -10.70
C MET A 174 12.39 2.92 -10.59
N ILE A 175 11.63 3.45 -9.63
CA ILE A 175 10.20 3.14 -9.49
C ILE A 175 9.39 3.57 -10.71
N LYS A 176 9.73 4.68 -11.33
CA LYS A 176 9.09 5.13 -12.58
C LYS A 176 9.16 4.10 -13.70
N GLU A 177 10.27 3.39 -13.76
CA GLU A 177 10.53 2.35 -14.77
C GLU A 177 10.00 0.96 -14.37
N ILE A 178 9.13 0.85 -13.37
CA ILE A 178 8.72 -0.43 -12.79
C ILE A 178 8.12 -1.39 -13.83
N SER A 179 7.38 -0.90 -14.80
CA SER A 179 6.77 -1.72 -15.86
C SER A 179 7.80 -2.40 -16.78
N THR A 180 9.05 -1.94 -16.79
CA THR A 180 10.11 -2.54 -17.60
C THR A 180 10.71 -3.80 -16.97
N PHE A 181 10.57 -3.97 -15.65
CA PHE A 181 11.15 -5.10 -14.91
C PHE A 181 10.11 -5.90 -14.07
N LEU A 182 8.90 -5.40 -13.92
CA LEU A 182 7.80 -6.11 -13.27
C LEU A 182 6.57 -6.07 -14.20
N PRO A 183 6.22 -7.17 -14.87
CA PRO A 183 5.04 -7.24 -15.73
C PRO A 183 3.75 -6.88 -14.99
N HIS A 184 2.76 -6.38 -15.70
CA HIS A 184 1.46 -5.98 -15.15
C HIS A 184 1.59 -4.98 -13.99
N SER A 185 2.48 -4.01 -14.13
CA SER A 185 2.66 -2.95 -13.13
C SER A 185 2.61 -1.55 -13.73
N ALA A 186 2.31 -0.57 -12.90
CA ALA A 186 2.33 0.84 -13.24
C ALA A 186 2.84 1.68 -12.06
N CYS A 187 3.39 2.85 -12.39
CA CYS A 187 3.85 3.82 -11.41
C CYS A 187 2.90 5.02 -11.33
N VAL A 188 2.68 5.54 -10.13
CA VAL A 188 1.99 6.82 -9.88
C VAL A 188 2.97 7.81 -9.27
N SER A 189 3.03 9.02 -9.84
CA SER A 189 3.90 10.09 -9.36
C SER A 189 3.15 11.05 -8.43
N PRO A 190 3.76 11.50 -7.30
CA PRO A 190 3.17 12.54 -6.47
C PRO A 190 3.18 13.93 -7.13
N LYS A 191 3.89 14.13 -8.23
CA LYS A 191 3.92 15.41 -8.97
C LYS A 191 2.55 15.83 -9.49
N ASP A 192 1.69 14.86 -9.77
CA ASP A 192 0.34 15.10 -10.27
C ASP A 192 -0.65 15.48 -9.16
N LEU A 193 -0.23 15.39 -7.90
CA LEU A 193 -1.05 15.74 -6.71
C LEU A 193 -0.86 17.19 -6.21
N LEU A 194 0.07 17.92 -6.81
CA LEU A 194 0.44 19.29 -6.41
C LEU A 194 -0.13 20.37 -7.36
N ARG A 195 -1.13 20.02 -8.16
CA ARG A 195 -1.86 20.96 -9.03
C ARG A 195 -3.21 21.31 -8.46
#